data_0f83f8fe93505ffd63434900372a724c
#
_entry.id   0f83f8fe93505ffd63434900372a724c
#
_cell.length_a   1.000
_cell.length_b   1.000
_cell.length_c   1.000
_cell.angle_alpha   90.00
_cell.angle_beta   90.00
_cell.angle_gamma   90.00
#
_symmetry.space_group_name_H-M   'P 1'
#
loop_
_entity.id
_entity.type
_entity.pdbx_description
1 polymer ?
#
loop_
_entity_poly.entity_id
_entity_poly.type
_entity_poly.pdbx_seq_one_letter_code
_entity_poly.pdbx_strand_id
1 'polypeptide(L)'
;WLANQILHGQEPDLYMVSSTELPVLAARGAVEDLTPLMGKQVDPSHFYPVALEAGKYKNRQYALPFESNPVLMCVNKDLLEKEGIAIPKEGWTLEEFYTICQKVTRDTDGDGELDQFGSTDYTWREALAAHGGQLFRQDSINLTSKEMKRSLYFVEKLEALHGNFNVTSKDFDEGKVAFYPMTLAQYRTYKPYPYHVAKYSNFTWTCIPMPGASGSTPSTLVDTSLFALSSRASASKEAKEFMEFLTQDQQVQQELFRQSQGTSVLPSVVNSSKSRDLLKADDFGVDSLTNQTLDQIMKKAVLSTPGNLPTDIWDRLDYLIHNALKAKDIDNQLPQIQKIIEEMLREKFR
;
A
#
# COMPACT_ATOMS: atom_id res chain seq x y z
N TRP A 1 -11.17 -4.49 -20.91
CA TRP A 1 -11.18 -3.62 -22.10
C TRP A 1 -9.77 -3.52 -22.71
N LEU A 2 -8.73 -3.06 -21.98
CA LEU A 2 -7.37 -2.82 -22.48
C LEU A 2 -6.74 -4.08 -23.12
N ALA A 3 -6.82 -5.23 -22.46
CA ALA A 3 -6.29 -6.47 -22.98
C ALA A 3 -6.90 -6.84 -24.36
N ASN A 4 -8.19 -6.60 -24.52
CA ASN A 4 -8.88 -6.83 -25.80
C ASN A 4 -8.41 -5.86 -26.89
N GLN A 5 -8.18 -4.57 -26.55
CA GLN A 5 -7.62 -3.59 -27.47
C GLN A 5 -6.21 -3.97 -27.93
N ILE A 6 -5.36 -4.39 -26.99
CA ILE A 6 -3.99 -4.87 -27.28
C ILE A 6 -4.00 -6.06 -28.23
N LEU A 7 -4.91 -7.03 -28.01
CA LEU A 7 -5.04 -8.22 -28.89
C LEU A 7 -5.44 -7.86 -30.33
N HIS A 8 -6.25 -6.80 -30.50
CA HIS A 8 -6.69 -6.35 -31.81
C HIS A 8 -5.83 -5.24 -32.43
N GLY A 9 -4.78 -4.79 -31.75
CA GLY A 9 -3.94 -3.68 -32.22
C GLY A 9 -4.65 -2.34 -32.27
N GLN A 10 -5.58 -2.11 -31.34
CA GLN A 10 -6.43 -0.91 -31.25
C GLN A 10 -6.25 -0.20 -29.90
N GLU A 11 -5.23 -0.55 -29.14
CA GLU A 11 -4.90 0.09 -27.88
C GLU A 11 -4.49 1.56 -28.08
N PRO A 12 -4.75 2.45 -27.09
CA PRO A 12 -4.22 3.81 -27.08
C PRO A 12 -2.68 3.83 -27.10
N ASP A 13 -2.08 4.89 -27.60
CA ASP A 13 -0.62 5.09 -27.55
C ASP A 13 -0.10 5.17 -26.13
N LEU A 14 -0.87 5.81 -25.21
CA LEU A 14 -0.59 5.93 -23.77
C LEU A 14 -1.78 5.39 -22.96
N TYR A 15 -1.50 4.58 -21.96
CA TYR A 15 -2.54 4.03 -21.08
C TYR A 15 -2.04 3.77 -19.67
N MET A 16 -2.99 3.72 -18.73
CA MET A 16 -2.70 3.39 -17.35
C MET A 16 -2.54 1.88 -17.16
N VAL A 17 -1.58 1.49 -16.32
CA VAL A 17 -1.35 0.10 -15.91
C VAL A 17 -1.10 0.03 -14.41
N SER A 18 -1.44 -1.10 -13.81
CA SER A 18 -1.04 -1.42 -12.44
C SER A 18 0.35 -2.07 -12.39
N SER A 19 0.96 -2.05 -11.22
CA SER A 19 2.22 -2.76 -10.99
C SER A 19 2.12 -4.28 -11.17
N THR A 20 0.91 -4.85 -11.05
CA THR A 20 0.66 -6.29 -11.26
C THR A 20 0.42 -6.67 -12.73
N GLU A 21 -0.05 -5.74 -13.55
CA GLU A 21 -0.26 -5.95 -15.00
C GLU A 21 1.02 -5.72 -15.80
N LEU A 22 1.84 -4.76 -15.38
CA LEU A 22 3.05 -4.34 -16.09
C LEU A 22 4.00 -5.50 -16.44
N PRO A 23 4.30 -6.45 -15.54
CA PRO A 23 5.20 -7.57 -15.84
C PRO A 23 4.74 -8.42 -17.01
N VAL A 24 3.44 -8.68 -17.10
CA VAL A 24 2.86 -9.48 -18.20
C VAL A 24 2.94 -8.73 -19.52
N LEU A 25 2.63 -7.44 -19.51
CA LEU A 25 2.67 -6.58 -20.71
C LEU A 25 4.12 -6.40 -21.19
N ALA A 26 5.07 -6.16 -20.29
CA ALA A 26 6.48 -6.02 -20.61
C ALA A 26 7.09 -7.34 -21.14
N ALA A 27 6.79 -8.47 -20.49
CA ALA A 27 7.27 -9.78 -20.95
C ALA A 27 6.77 -10.16 -22.36
N ARG A 28 5.60 -9.67 -22.74
CA ARG A 28 5.00 -9.89 -24.07
C ARG A 28 5.34 -8.81 -25.10
N GLY A 29 6.16 -7.82 -24.73
CA GLY A 29 6.53 -6.73 -25.62
C GLY A 29 5.36 -5.81 -26.01
N ALA A 30 4.30 -5.73 -25.19
CA ALA A 30 3.15 -4.88 -25.45
C ALA A 30 3.40 -3.41 -25.05
N VAL A 31 4.37 -3.16 -24.18
CA VAL A 31 4.77 -1.83 -23.71
C VAL A 31 6.18 -1.49 -24.15
N GLU A 32 6.43 -0.22 -24.42
CA GLU A 32 7.74 0.29 -24.84
C GLU A 32 8.72 0.30 -23.66
N ASP A 33 10.00 0.01 -23.94
CA ASP A 33 11.07 0.16 -22.98
C ASP A 33 11.50 1.63 -22.87
N LEU A 34 11.23 2.21 -21.71
CA LEU A 34 11.51 3.62 -21.39
C LEU A 34 12.90 3.82 -20.80
N THR A 35 13.68 2.76 -20.59
CA THR A 35 15.05 2.86 -20.03
C THR A 35 15.93 3.88 -20.74
N PRO A 36 15.88 4.01 -22.09
CA PRO A 36 16.67 5.02 -22.81
C PRO A 36 16.32 6.48 -22.49
N LEU A 37 15.13 6.75 -21.92
CA LEU A 37 14.68 8.10 -21.53
C LEU A 37 15.24 8.48 -20.15
N MET A 38 15.56 7.49 -19.31
CA MET A 38 16.02 7.72 -17.93
C MET A 38 17.38 8.42 -17.91
N GLY A 39 17.48 9.46 -17.09
CA GLY A 39 18.67 10.32 -16.99
C GLY A 39 18.88 11.27 -18.17
N LYS A 40 17.93 11.35 -19.11
CA LYS A 40 17.95 12.26 -20.25
C LYS A 40 16.73 13.17 -20.28
N GLN A 41 15.56 12.60 -20.56
CA GLN A 41 14.26 13.28 -20.60
C GLN A 41 13.53 13.11 -19.27
N VAL A 42 13.74 11.99 -18.58
CA VAL A 42 13.21 11.69 -17.26
C VAL A 42 14.34 11.71 -16.24
N ASP A 43 14.32 12.69 -15.33
CA ASP A 43 15.28 12.72 -14.22
C ASP A 43 14.77 11.87 -13.06
N PRO A 44 15.42 10.72 -12.76
CA PRO A 44 15.02 9.84 -11.67
C PRO A 44 15.04 10.50 -10.29
N SER A 45 15.88 11.53 -10.10
CA SER A 45 16.02 12.23 -8.81
C SER A 45 14.80 13.08 -8.44
N HIS A 46 13.93 13.36 -9.40
CA HIS A 46 12.69 14.10 -9.16
C HIS A 46 11.60 13.25 -8.49
N PHE A 47 11.72 11.93 -8.51
CA PHE A 47 10.70 11.01 -8.04
C PHE A 47 11.06 10.38 -6.69
N TYR A 48 10.04 9.94 -5.97
CA TYR A 48 10.29 8.95 -4.91
C TYR A 48 10.82 7.66 -5.53
N PRO A 49 11.95 7.10 -5.02
CA PRO A 49 12.55 5.89 -5.61
C PRO A 49 11.59 4.71 -5.70
N VAL A 50 10.73 4.51 -4.68
CA VAL A 50 9.73 3.45 -4.66
C VAL A 50 8.70 3.60 -5.78
N ALA A 51 8.32 4.83 -6.14
CA ALA A 51 7.36 5.07 -7.21
C ALA A 51 7.95 4.68 -8.59
N LEU A 52 9.22 5.03 -8.85
CA LEU A 52 9.91 4.60 -10.07
C LEU A 52 10.10 3.08 -10.12
N GLU A 53 10.39 2.46 -8.97
CA GLU A 53 10.55 1.01 -8.89
C GLU A 53 9.30 0.25 -9.33
N ALA A 54 8.10 0.79 -9.05
CA ALA A 54 6.82 0.22 -9.48
C ALA A 54 6.72 0.07 -11.02
N GLY A 55 7.37 0.96 -11.77
CA GLY A 55 7.37 0.96 -13.24
C GLY A 55 8.42 0.07 -13.87
N LYS A 56 9.16 -0.74 -13.11
CA LYS A 56 10.24 -1.59 -13.61
C LYS A 56 9.82 -3.05 -13.78
N TYR A 57 10.41 -3.67 -14.79
CA TYR A 57 10.40 -5.11 -14.97
C TYR A 57 11.80 -5.56 -15.41
N LYS A 58 12.39 -6.55 -14.71
CA LYS A 58 13.75 -7.06 -14.95
C LYS A 58 14.79 -5.93 -15.07
N ASN A 59 14.77 -5.00 -14.11
CA ASN A 59 15.68 -3.84 -14.02
C ASN A 59 15.59 -2.84 -15.19
N ARG A 60 14.55 -2.90 -16.03
CA ARG A 60 14.28 -1.95 -17.11
C ARG A 60 13.00 -1.18 -16.81
N GLN A 61 12.97 0.11 -17.14
CA GLN A 61 11.79 0.96 -16.95
C GLN A 61 10.83 0.77 -18.11
N TYR A 62 9.57 0.41 -17.84
CA TYR A 62 8.49 0.22 -18.84
C TYR A 62 7.29 1.13 -18.61
N ALA A 63 7.21 1.76 -17.45
CA ALA A 63 6.15 2.72 -17.15
C ALA A 63 6.65 3.82 -16.23
N LEU A 64 6.04 5.01 -16.28
CA LEU A 64 6.33 6.10 -15.35
C LEU A 64 5.21 6.27 -14.34
N PRO A 65 5.54 6.55 -13.07
CA PRO A 65 4.56 6.75 -12.02
C PRO A 65 3.93 8.13 -12.13
N PHE A 66 2.63 8.24 -11.80
CA PHE A 66 1.95 9.54 -11.73
C PHE A 66 1.21 9.78 -10.41
N GLU A 67 0.88 8.74 -9.67
CA GLU A 67 0.20 8.81 -8.38
C GLU A 67 0.64 7.66 -7.49
N SER A 68 0.83 7.91 -6.20
CA SER A 68 1.13 6.88 -5.20
C SER A 68 0.10 6.89 -4.07
N ASN A 69 -0.13 5.72 -3.49
CA ASN A 69 -1.15 5.51 -2.48
C ASN A 69 -0.59 4.69 -1.31
N PRO A 70 0.11 5.34 -0.36
CA PRO A 70 0.68 4.66 0.81
C PRO A 70 -0.40 4.23 1.81
N VAL A 71 -0.11 3.17 2.57
CA VAL A 71 -0.91 2.72 3.70
C VAL A 71 -0.54 3.50 4.95
N LEU A 72 -1.55 3.92 5.71
CA LEU A 72 -1.45 4.66 6.97
C LEU A 72 -2.14 3.86 8.07
N MET A 73 -1.74 4.03 9.33
CA MET A 73 -2.49 3.49 10.46
C MET A 73 -3.50 4.51 10.95
N CYS A 74 -4.78 4.27 10.72
CA CYS A 74 -5.85 5.06 11.30
C CYS A 74 -6.11 4.65 12.75
N VAL A 75 -6.34 5.63 13.60
CA VAL A 75 -6.43 5.50 15.06
C VAL A 75 -7.72 6.12 15.55
N ASN A 76 -8.53 5.35 16.26
CA ASN A 76 -9.69 5.85 16.99
C ASN A 76 -9.19 6.53 18.27
N LYS A 77 -9.18 7.88 18.28
CA LYS A 77 -8.68 8.69 19.40
C LYS A 77 -9.53 8.53 20.64
N ASP A 78 -10.84 8.58 20.48
CA ASP A 78 -11.78 8.53 21.59
C ASP A 78 -11.67 7.19 22.32
N LEU A 79 -11.48 6.10 21.58
CA LEU A 79 -11.31 4.78 22.17
C LEU A 79 -9.99 4.69 22.93
N LEU A 80 -8.88 5.17 22.38
CA LEU A 80 -7.59 5.19 23.10
C LEU A 80 -7.65 6.10 24.34
N GLU A 81 -8.29 7.27 24.24
CA GLU A 81 -8.46 8.18 25.39
C GLU A 81 -9.30 7.55 26.49
N LYS A 82 -10.43 6.89 26.15
CA LYS A 82 -11.26 6.11 27.08
C LYS A 82 -10.44 5.05 27.84
N GLU A 83 -9.47 4.42 27.16
CA GLU A 83 -8.59 3.42 27.75
C GLU A 83 -7.36 4.02 28.47
N GLY A 84 -7.22 5.33 28.50
CA GLY A 84 -6.05 6.01 29.07
C GLY A 84 -4.75 5.72 28.33
N ILE A 85 -4.84 5.55 27.01
CA ILE A 85 -3.70 5.24 26.13
C ILE A 85 -3.41 6.47 25.26
N ALA A 86 -2.15 6.92 25.28
CA ALA A 86 -1.70 7.98 24.38
C ALA A 86 -1.60 7.47 22.93
N ILE A 87 -1.89 8.35 21.97
CA ILE A 87 -1.66 8.05 20.55
C ILE A 87 -0.18 7.75 20.33
N PRO A 88 0.19 6.64 19.66
CA PRO A 88 1.58 6.29 19.39
C PRO A 88 2.28 7.38 18.58
N LYS A 89 3.56 7.63 18.89
CA LYS A 89 4.38 8.60 18.17
C LYS A 89 5.13 7.93 17.01
N GLU A 90 5.67 8.73 16.11
CA GLU A 90 6.54 8.23 15.04
C GLU A 90 7.65 7.31 15.60
N GLY A 91 7.88 6.20 14.92
CA GLY A 91 8.85 5.18 15.33
C GLY A 91 8.34 4.15 16.32
N TRP A 92 7.04 4.13 16.60
CA TRP A 92 6.44 3.09 17.44
C TRP A 92 6.61 1.67 16.86
N THR A 93 6.56 0.69 17.75
CA THR A 93 6.95 -0.67 17.43
C THR A 93 5.76 -1.63 17.32
N LEU A 94 5.98 -2.80 16.68
CA LEU A 94 5.01 -3.89 16.65
C LEU A 94 4.68 -4.40 18.05
N GLU A 95 5.63 -4.38 18.99
CA GLU A 95 5.43 -4.75 20.39
C GLU A 95 4.49 -3.77 21.09
N GLU A 96 4.68 -2.46 20.86
CA GLU A 96 3.77 -1.44 21.37
C GLU A 96 2.37 -1.58 20.74
N PHE A 97 2.30 -1.80 19.44
CA PHE A 97 1.05 -2.06 18.73
C PHE A 97 0.30 -3.24 19.34
N TYR A 98 0.96 -4.38 19.49
CA TYR A 98 0.35 -5.57 20.10
C TYR A 98 -0.11 -5.31 21.55
N THR A 99 0.71 -4.65 22.35
CA THR A 99 0.41 -4.35 23.76
C THR A 99 -0.83 -3.46 23.86
N ILE A 100 -0.96 -2.47 22.99
CA ILE A 100 -2.15 -1.61 22.95
C ILE A 100 -3.37 -2.44 22.52
N CYS A 101 -3.25 -3.23 21.45
CA CYS A 101 -4.34 -4.09 20.99
C CYS A 101 -4.82 -5.06 22.09
N GLN A 102 -3.89 -5.67 22.82
CA GLN A 102 -4.22 -6.55 23.93
C GLN A 102 -4.95 -5.84 25.06
N LYS A 103 -4.55 -4.61 25.38
CA LYS A 103 -5.20 -3.80 26.43
C LYS A 103 -6.60 -3.34 26.03
N VAL A 104 -6.78 -2.99 24.76
CA VAL A 104 -8.04 -2.46 24.22
C VAL A 104 -9.06 -3.57 24.00
N THR A 105 -8.64 -4.77 23.57
CA THR A 105 -9.56 -5.86 23.25
C THR A 105 -10.18 -6.43 24.51
N ARG A 106 -11.50 -6.22 24.68
CA ARG A 106 -12.20 -6.66 25.89
C ARG A 106 -13.72 -6.65 25.72
N ASP A 107 -14.40 -7.32 26.63
CA ASP A 107 -15.80 -7.19 26.95
C ASP A 107 -15.99 -5.91 27.79
N THR A 108 -16.77 -4.94 27.33
CA THR A 108 -16.98 -3.65 28.00
C THR A 108 -18.28 -3.56 28.76
N ASP A 109 -19.26 -4.43 28.48
CA ASP A 109 -20.57 -4.45 29.13
C ASP A 109 -20.75 -5.63 30.13
N GLY A 110 -19.83 -6.60 30.11
CA GLY A 110 -19.77 -7.71 31.08
C GLY A 110 -20.69 -8.87 30.72
N ASP A 111 -21.12 -8.99 29.47
CA ASP A 111 -21.98 -10.09 29.00
C ASP A 111 -21.21 -11.39 28.67
N GLY A 112 -19.88 -11.33 28.66
CA GLY A 112 -18.95 -12.44 28.38
C GLY A 112 -18.50 -12.52 26.92
N GLU A 113 -18.95 -11.59 26.07
CA GLU A 113 -18.53 -11.49 24.68
C GLU A 113 -17.65 -10.24 24.46
N LEU A 114 -16.68 -10.34 23.52
CA LEU A 114 -15.85 -9.20 23.16
C LEU A 114 -16.66 -8.23 22.30
N ASP A 115 -16.68 -6.96 22.68
CA ASP A 115 -17.36 -5.87 21.96
C ASP A 115 -16.45 -4.69 21.60
N GLN A 116 -15.18 -4.73 22.02
CA GLN A 116 -14.14 -3.75 21.73
C GLN A 116 -12.85 -4.46 21.30
N PHE A 117 -12.20 -3.98 20.24
CA PHE A 117 -11.08 -4.65 19.59
C PHE A 117 -9.90 -3.71 19.35
N GLY A 118 -8.68 -4.29 19.36
CA GLY A 118 -7.45 -3.55 19.16
C GLY A 118 -7.23 -3.13 17.72
N SER A 119 -7.47 -4.02 16.77
CA SER A 119 -7.20 -3.76 15.34
C SER A 119 -8.11 -4.55 14.42
N THR A 120 -8.19 -4.11 13.17
CA THR A 120 -8.77 -4.85 12.05
C THR A 120 -7.87 -4.72 10.81
N ASP A 121 -7.97 -5.65 9.87
CA ASP A 121 -7.32 -5.62 8.55
C ASP A 121 -5.78 -5.40 8.54
N TYR A 122 -5.10 -5.69 9.66
CA TYR A 122 -3.63 -5.73 9.69
C TYR A 122 -3.15 -7.10 9.22
N THR A 123 -2.59 -7.15 8.02
CA THR A 123 -2.28 -8.40 7.33
C THR A 123 -0.80 -8.78 7.38
N TRP A 124 -0.48 -9.95 6.85
CA TRP A 124 0.90 -10.42 6.71
C TRP A 124 1.78 -9.48 5.87
N ARG A 125 1.18 -8.69 4.97
CA ARG A 125 1.89 -7.74 4.10
C ARG A 125 2.42 -6.56 4.90
N GLU A 126 1.59 -5.94 5.71
CA GLU A 126 1.99 -4.87 6.63
C GLU A 126 3.04 -5.39 7.63
N ALA A 127 2.85 -6.59 8.15
CA ALA A 127 3.80 -7.22 9.07
C ALA A 127 5.15 -7.51 8.39
N LEU A 128 5.15 -7.95 7.12
CA LEU A 128 6.38 -8.19 6.35
C LEU A 128 7.15 -6.89 6.12
N ALA A 129 6.46 -5.83 5.72
CA ALA A 129 7.03 -4.50 5.57
C ALA A 129 7.61 -3.98 6.90
N ALA A 130 6.89 -4.14 8.01
CA ALA A 130 7.34 -3.76 9.33
C ALA A 130 8.62 -4.49 9.78
N HIS A 131 8.78 -5.77 9.41
CA HIS A 131 10.00 -6.55 9.66
C HIS A 131 11.14 -6.28 8.66
N GLY A 132 10.94 -5.39 7.67
CA GLY A 132 11.92 -5.14 6.60
C GLY A 132 12.11 -6.34 5.66
N GLY A 133 11.09 -7.21 5.60
CA GLY A 133 11.13 -8.40 4.77
C GLY A 133 10.87 -8.08 3.29
N GLN A 134 11.41 -8.91 2.42
CA GLN A 134 11.23 -8.84 0.98
C GLN A 134 10.60 -10.12 0.47
N LEU A 135 9.53 -9.99 -0.30
CA LEU A 135 8.85 -11.14 -0.91
C LEU A 135 9.72 -11.82 -1.98
N PHE A 136 10.58 -11.05 -2.64
CA PHE A 136 11.55 -11.56 -3.61
C PHE A 136 12.97 -11.31 -3.14
N ARG A 137 13.84 -12.29 -3.42
CA ARG A 137 15.27 -12.16 -3.31
C ARG A 137 15.87 -12.47 -4.67
N GLN A 138 16.43 -11.44 -5.34
CA GLN A 138 16.73 -11.51 -6.76
C GLN A 138 15.44 -11.84 -7.54
N ASP A 139 15.44 -12.84 -8.41
CA ASP A 139 14.27 -13.23 -9.21
C ASP A 139 13.47 -14.40 -8.61
N SER A 140 13.75 -14.79 -7.35
CA SER A 140 13.09 -15.91 -6.67
C SER A 140 12.22 -15.44 -5.53
N ILE A 141 11.03 -16.04 -5.41
CA ILE A 141 10.16 -15.80 -4.26
C ILE A 141 10.79 -16.33 -2.97
N ASN A 142 10.64 -15.61 -1.86
CA ASN A 142 11.32 -15.87 -0.59
C ASN A 142 10.35 -15.98 0.58
N LEU A 143 9.43 -16.94 0.52
CA LEU A 143 8.41 -17.14 1.56
C LEU A 143 8.94 -17.80 2.83
N THR A 144 10.06 -18.50 2.75
CA THR A 144 10.65 -19.19 3.92
C THR A 144 11.63 -18.34 4.71
N SER A 145 11.73 -17.04 4.42
CA SER A 145 12.60 -16.12 5.13
C SER A 145 12.21 -15.98 6.61
N LYS A 146 13.19 -15.59 7.42
CA LYS A 146 12.98 -15.34 8.86
C LYS A 146 12.00 -14.18 9.08
N GLU A 147 12.07 -13.16 8.24
CA GLU A 147 11.19 -12.00 8.28
C GLU A 147 9.75 -12.41 7.95
N MET A 148 9.54 -13.25 6.93
CA MET A 148 8.22 -13.76 6.57
C MET A 148 7.60 -14.58 7.70
N LYS A 149 8.36 -15.51 8.28
CA LYS A 149 7.88 -16.31 9.42
C LYS A 149 7.50 -15.43 10.62
N ARG A 150 8.35 -14.47 10.99
CA ARG A 150 8.07 -13.52 12.08
C ARG A 150 6.79 -12.72 11.82
N SER A 151 6.59 -12.32 10.58
CA SER A 151 5.40 -11.56 10.16
C SER A 151 4.13 -12.38 10.34
N LEU A 152 4.14 -13.64 9.91
CA LEU A 152 2.98 -14.53 10.04
C LEU A 152 2.69 -14.89 11.52
N TYR A 153 3.70 -15.17 12.32
CA TYR A 153 3.50 -15.39 13.76
C TYR A 153 2.99 -14.14 14.48
N PHE A 154 3.40 -12.95 14.04
CA PHE A 154 2.87 -11.72 14.60
C PHE A 154 1.38 -11.55 14.26
N VAL A 155 0.99 -11.79 13.01
CA VAL A 155 -0.42 -11.72 12.58
C VAL A 155 -1.26 -12.78 13.30
N GLU A 156 -0.80 -14.03 13.37
CA GLU A 156 -1.48 -15.10 14.12
C GLU A 156 -1.72 -14.70 15.60
N LYS A 157 -0.70 -14.12 16.23
CA LYS A 157 -0.79 -13.64 17.61
C LYS A 157 -1.76 -12.47 17.75
N LEU A 158 -1.79 -11.54 16.77
CA LEU A 158 -2.69 -10.39 16.76
C LEU A 158 -4.14 -10.82 16.55
N GLU A 159 -4.40 -11.70 15.57
CA GLU A 159 -5.73 -12.25 15.30
C GLU A 159 -6.27 -13.07 16.48
N ALA A 160 -5.42 -13.76 17.20
CA ALA A 160 -5.81 -14.52 18.40
C ALA A 160 -6.45 -13.64 19.49
N LEU A 161 -6.19 -12.34 19.52
CA LEU A 161 -6.85 -11.40 20.43
C LEU A 161 -8.34 -11.26 20.16
N HIS A 162 -8.78 -11.48 18.93
CA HIS A 162 -10.21 -11.36 18.54
C HIS A 162 -11.08 -12.53 19.00
N GLY A 163 -10.47 -13.59 19.55
CA GLY A 163 -11.21 -14.79 19.92
C GLY A 163 -11.86 -15.45 18.72
N ASN A 164 -13.18 -15.59 18.74
CA ASN A 164 -13.95 -16.15 17.63
C ASN A 164 -14.64 -15.08 16.76
N PHE A 165 -14.37 -13.80 17.00
CA PHE A 165 -15.01 -12.71 16.27
C PHE A 165 -14.28 -12.42 14.95
N ASN A 166 -15.07 -12.20 13.91
CA ASN A 166 -14.58 -11.71 12.63
C ASN A 166 -14.65 -10.18 12.63
N VAL A 167 -13.57 -9.54 13.10
CA VAL A 167 -13.48 -8.07 13.20
C VAL A 167 -13.19 -7.49 11.82
N THR A 168 -13.96 -6.49 11.42
CA THR A 168 -13.94 -5.90 10.09
C THR A 168 -13.84 -4.38 10.13
N SER A 169 -13.61 -3.76 8.98
CA SER A 169 -13.66 -2.29 8.84
C SER A 169 -14.99 -1.68 9.28
N LYS A 170 -16.10 -2.45 9.23
CA LYS A 170 -17.40 -1.99 9.74
C LYS A 170 -17.36 -1.77 11.24
N ASP A 171 -16.64 -2.61 11.99
CA ASP A 171 -16.50 -2.45 13.44
C ASP A 171 -15.67 -1.21 13.79
N PHE A 172 -14.68 -0.85 12.92
CA PHE A 172 -14.01 0.44 13.03
C PHE A 172 -14.97 1.60 12.77
N ASP A 173 -15.80 1.53 11.75
CA ASP A 173 -16.82 2.53 11.42
C ASP A 173 -17.81 2.76 12.60
N GLU A 174 -18.08 1.70 13.36
CA GLU A 174 -18.93 1.74 14.57
C GLU A 174 -18.19 2.24 15.83
N GLY A 175 -16.89 2.56 15.72
CA GLY A 175 -16.07 3.04 16.83
C GLY A 175 -15.57 1.96 17.79
N LYS A 176 -15.72 0.68 17.45
CA LYS A 176 -15.39 -0.47 18.30
C LYS A 176 -13.91 -0.91 18.18
N VAL A 177 -13.17 -0.40 17.19
CA VAL A 177 -11.80 -0.80 16.90
C VAL A 177 -10.84 0.37 17.07
N ALA A 178 -9.66 0.12 17.67
CA ALA A 178 -8.67 1.16 17.91
C ALA A 178 -7.82 1.50 16.69
N PHE A 179 -7.41 0.48 15.91
CA PHE A 179 -6.48 0.65 14.78
C PHE A 179 -6.99 -0.01 13.50
N TYR A 180 -6.88 0.73 12.40
CA TYR A 180 -7.25 0.24 11.07
C TYR A 180 -6.25 0.74 10.02
N PRO A 181 -5.47 -0.13 9.36
CA PRO A 181 -4.65 0.24 8.21
C PRO A 181 -5.53 0.69 7.05
N MET A 182 -5.32 1.92 6.60
CA MET A 182 -6.02 2.49 5.44
C MET A 182 -5.02 3.01 4.42
N THR A 183 -5.37 2.92 3.15
CA THR A 183 -4.65 3.67 2.13
C THR A 183 -4.92 5.18 2.26
N LEU A 184 -4.00 6.00 1.77
CA LEU A 184 -4.21 7.45 1.72
C LEU A 184 -5.49 7.80 0.94
N ALA A 185 -5.81 7.04 -0.12
CA ALA A 185 -7.04 7.22 -0.88
C ALA A 185 -8.29 6.96 -0.03
N GLN A 186 -8.29 5.89 0.77
CA GLN A 186 -9.38 5.66 1.73
C GLN A 186 -9.49 6.81 2.72
N TYR A 187 -8.37 7.22 3.34
CA TYR A 187 -8.33 8.36 4.26
C TYR A 187 -8.92 9.63 3.63
N ARG A 188 -8.52 9.99 2.40
CA ARG A 188 -9.02 11.20 1.72
C ARG A 188 -10.46 11.05 1.21
N THR A 189 -10.95 9.84 0.99
CA THR A 189 -12.35 9.58 0.64
C THR A 189 -13.29 9.82 1.83
N TYR A 190 -12.78 9.68 3.05
CA TYR A 190 -13.54 9.98 4.26
C TYR A 190 -13.59 11.46 4.62
N LYS A 191 -13.13 12.36 3.73
CA LYS A 191 -13.32 13.80 3.85
C LYS A 191 -14.76 14.15 4.12
N PRO A 192 -15.03 15.30 4.80
CA PRO A 192 -16.36 15.78 5.05
C PRO A 192 -17.05 16.24 3.75
N TYR A 193 -17.36 15.28 2.89
CA TYR A 193 -18.46 15.46 1.96
C TYR A 193 -19.76 15.31 2.78
N PRO A 194 -20.78 16.13 2.51
CA PRO A 194 -22.05 16.06 3.25
C PRO A 194 -22.67 14.67 3.32
N TYR A 195 -22.27 13.76 2.44
CA TYR A 195 -22.75 12.37 2.34
C TYR A 195 -21.93 11.36 3.15
N HIS A 196 -20.71 11.71 3.57
CA HIS A 196 -19.80 10.80 4.28
C HIS A 196 -19.70 11.09 5.77
N VAL A 197 -20.11 12.29 6.20
CA VAL A 197 -20.06 12.75 7.60
C VAL A 197 -20.82 11.82 8.55
N ALA A 198 -21.89 11.17 8.09
CA ALA A 198 -22.68 10.28 8.93
C ALA A 198 -21.96 8.97 9.31
N LYS A 199 -20.99 8.51 8.54
CA LYS A 199 -20.36 7.19 8.73
C LYS A 199 -19.30 7.20 9.84
N TYR A 200 -18.61 8.35 10.04
CA TYR A 200 -17.49 8.49 11.00
C TYR A 200 -17.71 9.64 11.99
N SER A 201 -18.93 10.17 12.10
CA SER A 201 -19.23 11.26 13.03
C SER A 201 -19.35 10.85 14.49
N ASN A 202 -19.26 9.54 14.78
CA ASN A 202 -19.48 9.01 16.11
C ASN A 202 -18.23 9.01 17.00
N PHE A 203 -17.04 9.22 16.43
CA PHE A 203 -15.77 9.27 17.16
C PHE A 203 -14.71 10.09 16.42
N THR A 204 -13.74 10.59 17.17
CA THR A 204 -12.60 11.33 16.65
C THR A 204 -11.48 10.34 16.26
N TRP A 205 -10.88 10.52 15.10
CA TRP A 205 -9.81 9.67 14.61
C TRP A 205 -8.70 10.45 13.90
N THR A 206 -7.54 9.86 13.72
CA THR A 206 -6.39 10.42 13.01
C THR A 206 -5.62 9.31 12.30
N CYS A 207 -4.65 9.68 11.47
CA CYS A 207 -3.72 8.73 10.87
C CYS A 207 -2.28 9.01 11.32
N ILE A 208 -1.56 7.93 11.59
CA ILE A 208 -0.14 7.93 11.97
C ILE A 208 0.66 6.98 11.06
N PRO A 209 2.00 7.08 11.03
CA PRO A 209 2.83 6.09 10.35
C PRO A 209 2.60 4.67 10.88
N MET A 210 2.80 3.68 10.02
CA MET A 210 2.72 2.26 10.40
C MET A 210 3.80 1.90 11.46
N PRO A 211 3.51 0.90 12.34
CA PRO A 211 4.49 0.41 13.31
C PRO A 211 5.63 -0.34 12.61
N GLY A 212 6.83 -0.31 13.19
CA GLY A 212 7.98 -1.09 12.73
C GLY A 212 8.39 -2.19 13.69
N ALA A 213 9.09 -3.21 13.23
CA ALA A 213 9.73 -4.16 14.13
C ALA A 213 10.94 -3.52 14.84
N SER A 214 11.21 -3.91 16.09
CA SER A 214 12.34 -3.41 16.85
C SER A 214 13.66 -3.64 16.09
N GLY A 215 14.42 -2.57 15.89
CA GLY A 215 15.70 -2.60 15.17
C GLY A 215 15.57 -2.58 13.64
N SER A 216 14.37 -2.46 13.08
CA SER A 216 14.13 -2.19 11.65
C SER A 216 13.74 -0.73 11.42
N THR A 217 13.95 -0.25 10.20
CA THR A 217 13.38 1.03 9.78
C THR A 217 11.90 0.83 9.52
N PRO A 218 10.99 1.54 10.22
CA PRO A 218 9.57 1.45 9.94
C PRO A 218 9.31 1.76 8.47
N SER A 219 8.59 0.88 7.80
CA SER A 219 8.19 1.07 6.42
C SER A 219 6.70 0.81 6.25
N THR A 220 6.13 1.34 5.18
CA THR A 220 4.73 1.12 4.81
C THR A 220 4.63 0.57 3.41
N LEU A 221 3.50 -0.02 3.11
CA LEU A 221 3.16 -0.45 1.76
C LEU A 221 2.70 0.75 0.91
N VAL A 222 3.04 0.75 -0.36
CA VAL A 222 2.56 1.73 -1.32
C VAL A 222 2.16 1.07 -2.64
N ASP A 223 1.00 1.42 -3.13
CA ASP A 223 0.59 1.17 -4.51
C ASP A 223 0.88 2.41 -5.36
N THR A 224 1.24 2.20 -6.61
CA THR A 224 1.57 3.28 -7.53
C THR A 224 0.86 3.06 -8.87
N SER A 225 0.14 4.07 -9.30
CA SER A 225 -0.48 4.12 -10.62
C SER A 225 0.54 4.57 -11.66
N LEU A 226 0.56 3.90 -12.79
CA LEU A 226 1.59 4.00 -13.81
C LEU A 226 1.01 4.35 -15.17
N PHE A 227 1.74 5.15 -15.97
CA PHE A 227 1.52 5.30 -17.40
C PHE A 227 2.53 4.48 -18.19
N ALA A 228 2.05 3.68 -19.13
CA ALA A 228 2.86 2.93 -20.08
C ALA A 228 2.55 3.34 -21.52
N LEU A 229 3.56 3.30 -22.38
CA LEU A 229 3.41 3.51 -23.82
C LEU A 229 3.20 2.18 -24.52
N SER A 230 2.30 2.12 -25.49
CA SER A 230 2.20 0.98 -26.38
C SER A 230 3.50 0.84 -27.19
N SER A 231 4.01 -0.39 -27.32
CA SER A 231 5.13 -0.68 -28.22
C SER A 231 4.77 -0.45 -29.70
N ARG A 232 3.49 -0.25 -30.01
CA ARG A 232 2.93 0.03 -31.35
C ARG A 232 2.39 1.43 -31.47
N ALA A 233 2.75 2.34 -30.56
CA ALA A 233 2.27 3.72 -30.57
C ALA A 233 2.49 4.40 -31.91
N SER A 234 1.41 4.93 -32.50
CA SER A 234 1.45 5.62 -33.80
C SER A 234 2.01 7.03 -33.68
N ALA A 235 1.73 7.71 -32.57
CA ALA A 235 2.22 9.04 -32.22
C ALA A 235 3.19 8.97 -31.03
N SER A 236 4.22 8.09 -31.15
CA SER A 236 5.15 7.75 -30.04
C SER A 236 5.86 8.97 -29.46
N LYS A 237 6.22 9.98 -30.27
CA LYS A 237 6.89 11.18 -29.79
C LYS A 237 5.94 12.03 -28.93
N GLU A 238 4.76 12.33 -29.42
CA GLU A 238 3.75 13.13 -28.73
C GLU A 238 3.24 12.43 -27.47
N ALA A 239 3.08 11.12 -27.53
CA ALA A 239 2.70 10.31 -26.37
C ALA A 239 3.79 10.32 -25.27
N LYS A 240 5.08 10.31 -25.64
CA LYS A 240 6.19 10.48 -24.70
C LYS A 240 6.20 11.85 -24.05
N GLU A 241 6.10 12.91 -24.86
CA GLU A 241 6.04 14.29 -24.37
C GLU A 241 4.83 14.48 -23.40
N PHE A 242 3.69 13.90 -23.75
CA PHE A 242 2.50 13.96 -22.89
C PHE A 242 2.69 13.15 -21.58
N MET A 243 3.26 11.97 -21.65
CA MET A 243 3.58 11.18 -20.45
C MET A 243 4.58 11.91 -19.52
N GLU A 244 5.62 12.52 -20.10
CA GLU A 244 6.58 13.34 -19.35
C GLU A 244 5.91 14.53 -18.67
N PHE A 245 5.04 15.23 -19.39
CA PHE A 245 4.24 16.34 -18.85
C PHE A 245 3.35 15.88 -17.68
N LEU A 246 2.63 14.77 -17.81
CA LEU A 246 1.77 14.26 -16.75
C LEU A 246 2.53 13.83 -15.49
N THR A 247 3.75 13.31 -15.67
CA THR A 247 4.50 12.67 -14.57
C THR A 247 5.56 13.58 -13.92
N GLN A 248 6.07 14.59 -14.62
CA GLN A 248 7.17 15.43 -14.15
C GLN A 248 6.84 16.91 -13.96
N ASP A 249 5.78 17.42 -14.62
CA ASP A 249 5.41 18.82 -14.43
C ASP A 249 4.84 19.05 -13.04
N GLN A 250 5.43 19.98 -12.29
CA GLN A 250 5.04 20.24 -10.91
C GLN A 250 3.62 20.80 -10.77
N GLN A 251 3.14 21.57 -11.75
CA GLN A 251 1.79 22.14 -11.69
C GLN A 251 0.75 21.06 -11.97
N VAL A 252 1.02 20.20 -12.95
CA VAL A 252 0.18 19.02 -13.26
C VAL A 252 0.14 18.07 -12.06
N GLN A 253 1.28 17.74 -11.48
CA GLN A 253 1.36 16.86 -10.32
C GLN A 253 0.72 17.48 -9.06
N GLN A 254 0.78 18.81 -8.89
CA GLN A 254 0.06 19.50 -7.83
C GLN A 254 -1.47 19.44 -8.06
N GLU A 255 -1.91 19.57 -9.29
CA GLU A 255 -3.33 19.46 -9.64
C GLU A 255 -3.82 18.01 -9.49
N LEU A 256 -3.05 17.02 -9.91
CA LEU A 256 -3.33 15.62 -9.66
C LEU A 256 -3.46 15.34 -8.17
N PHE A 257 -2.52 15.81 -7.34
CA PHE A 257 -2.61 15.64 -5.89
C PHE A 257 -3.84 16.31 -5.28
N ARG A 258 -4.29 17.43 -5.85
CA ARG A 258 -5.52 18.12 -5.41
C ARG A 258 -6.79 17.37 -5.79
N GLN A 259 -6.83 16.80 -6.99
CA GLN A 259 -8.03 16.18 -7.58
C GLN A 259 -8.14 14.69 -7.29
N SER A 260 -7.02 13.99 -7.18
CA SER A 260 -6.98 12.56 -6.92
C SER A 260 -7.10 12.23 -5.43
N GLN A 261 -7.22 10.96 -5.12
CA GLN A 261 -7.26 10.46 -3.74
C GLN A 261 -5.87 10.06 -3.21
N GLY A 262 -4.90 9.83 -4.09
CA GLY A 262 -3.52 9.49 -3.73
C GLY A 262 -2.63 10.71 -3.48
N THR A 263 -1.33 10.50 -3.54
CA THR A 263 -0.30 11.55 -3.43
C THR A 263 0.55 11.66 -4.68
N SER A 264 1.17 12.83 -4.88
CA SER A 264 2.15 13.02 -5.95
C SER A 264 3.34 12.08 -5.79
N VAL A 265 3.89 11.67 -6.91
CA VAL A 265 5.14 10.89 -7.01
C VAL A 265 6.40 11.74 -6.89
N LEU A 266 6.23 13.08 -6.84
CA LEU A 266 7.33 14.05 -6.73
C LEU A 266 7.47 14.59 -5.30
N PRO A 267 8.62 14.37 -4.63
CA PRO A 267 8.89 14.96 -3.31
C PRO A 267 8.72 16.48 -3.27
N SER A 268 9.10 17.19 -4.35
CA SER A 268 8.95 18.64 -4.46
C SER A 268 7.52 19.12 -4.36
N VAL A 269 6.57 18.34 -4.90
CA VAL A 269 5.14 18.63 -4.83
C VAL A 269 4.60 18.32 -3.43
N VAL A 270 4.91 17.15 -2.88
CA VAL A 270 4.46 16.77 -1.53
C VAL A 270 4.93 17.79 -0.49
N ASN A 271 6.17 18.27 -0.58
CA ASN A 271 6.74 19.24 0.35
C ASN A 271 6.36 20.70 0.08
N SER A 272 5.50 20.97 -0.92
CA SER A 272 5.06 22.31 -1.26
C SER A 272 4.11 22.91 -0.19
N SER A 273 4.03 24.26 -0.16
CA SER A 273 3.03 24.95 0.66
C SER A 273 1.59 24.63 0.25
N LYS A 274 1.34 24.46 -1.06
CA LYS A 274 0.02 24.09 -1.60
C LYS A 274 -0.42 22.71 -1.10
N SER A 275 0.49 21.73 -1.06
CA SER A 275 0.20 20.38 -0.54
C SER A 275 -0.04 20.39 0.97
N ARG A 276 0.72 21.21 1.72
CA ARG A 276 0.47 21.42 3.15
C ARG A 276 -0.93 21.99 3.40
N ASP A 277 -1.32 23.00 2.64
CA ASP A 277 -2.63 23.64 2.81
C ASP A 277 -3.77 22.72 2.38
N LEU A 278 -3.54 21.88 1.35
CA LEU A 278 -4.45 20.83 0.92
C LEU A 278 -4.68 19.80 2.02
N LEU A 279 -3.63 19.23 2.60
CA LEU A 279 -3.73 18.22 3.65
C LEU A 279 -4.41 18.78 4.91
N LYS A 280 -4.17 20.06 5.25
CA LYS A 280 -4.91 20.74 6.32
C LYS A 280 -6.40 20.88 6.03
N ALA A 281 -6.77 21.15 4.77
CA ALA A 281 -8.17 21.23 4.37
C ALA A 281 -8.86 19.84 4.36
N ASP A 282 -8.05 18.77 4.26
CA ASP A 282 -8.52 17.38 4.36
C ASP A 282 -8.72 16.93 5.82
N ASP A 283 -8.36 17.79 6.78
CA ASP A 283 -8.36 17.50 8.21
C ASP A 283 -9.78 17.44 8.79
N PHE A 284 -9.98 16.40 9.62
CA PHE A 284 -11.22 16.20 10.38
C PHE A 284 -11.05 16.54 11.87
N GLY A 285 -9.89 17.06 12.26
CA GLY A 285 -9.60 17.31 13.65
C GLY A 285 -8.19 17.81 13.91
N VAL A 286 -7.77 17.75 15.14
CA VAL A 286 -6.68 18.50 15.74
C VAL A 286 -5.27 18.04 15.29
N ASP A 287 -5.14 16.84 14.68
CA ASP A 287 -3.83 16.27 14.33
C ASP A 287 -3.86 15.69 12.91
N SER A 288 -3.85 16.55 11.92
CA SER A 288 -3.85 16.16 10.52
C SER A 288 -2.56 15.48 10.11
N LEU A 289 -2.68 14.62 9.09
CA LEU A 289 -1.53 14.13 8.34
C LEU A 289 -0.77 15.32 7.74
N THR A 290 0.46 15.56 8.19
CA THR A 290 1.27 16.63 7.63
C THR A 290 1.96 16.21 6.34
N ASN A 291 2.29 17.18 5.48
CA ASN A 291 3.08 16.90 4.29
C ASN A 291 4.49 16.37 4.63
N GLN A 292 5.08 16.76 5.74
CA GLN A 292 6.35 16.22 6.22
C GLN A 292 6.24 14.74 6.62
N THR A 293 5.18 14.37 7.35
CA THR A 293 4.90 12.98 7.69
C THR A 293 4.67 12.14 6.44
N LEU A 294 3.89 12.65 5.48
CA LEU A 294 3.65 11.97 4.20
C LEU A 294 4.93 11.78 3.39
N ASP A 295 5.79 12.79 3.32
CA ASP A 295 7.10 12.72 2.66
C ASP A 295 8.01 11.65 3.31
N GLN A 296 8.04 11.59 4.63
CA GLN A 296 8.82 10.56 5.36
C GLN A 296 8.27 9.15 5.11
N ILE A 297 6.95 9.00 5.09
CA ILE A 297 6.28 7.74 4.77
C ILE A 297 6.69 7.29 3.36
N MET A 298 6.57 8.16 2.36
CA MET A 298 6.92 7.85 0.97
C MET A 298 8.41 7.51 0.78
N LYS A 299 9.32 8.16 1.51
CA LYS A 299 10.76 7.86 1.46
C LYS A 299 11.11 6.49 2.03
N LYS A 300 10.30 5.95 2.94
CA LYS A 300 10.51 4.67 3.59
C LYS A 300 9.59 3.57 3.05
N ALA A 301 8.68 3.90 2.13
CA ALA A 301 7.70 2.97 1.60
C ALA A 301 8.34 1.84 0.78
N VAL A 302 7.66 0.69 0.76
CA VAL A 302 7.97 -0.46 -0.09
C VAL A 302 6.74 -0.80 -0.92
N LEU A 303 6.93 -1.40 -2.09
CA LEU A 303 5.81 -1.75 -2.97
C LEU A 303 4.89 -2.77 -2.30
N SER A 304 3.58 -2.51 -2.36
CA SER A 304 2.54 -3.45 -1.89
C SER A 304 2.56 -4.74 -2.70
N THR A 305 2.80 -4.61 -4.00
CA THR A 305 2.90 -5.71 -4.95
C THR A 305 4.24 -5.63 -5.66
N PRO A 306 5.16 -6.55 -5.40
CA PRO A 306 6.41 -6.61 -6.16
C PRO A 306 6.10 -6.80 -7.64
N GLY A 307 6.73 -6.02 -8.52
CA GLY A 307 6.48 -5.96 -9.97
C GLY A 307 6.66 -7.27 -10.75
N ASN A 308 6.93 -8.38 -10.08
CA ASN A 308 7.11 -9.70 -10.68
C ASN A 308 5.92 -10.65 -10.48
N LEU A 309 4.89 -10.23 -9.72
CA LEU A 309 3.72 -11.09 -9.47
C LEU A 309 2.49 -10.58 -10.22
N PRO A 310 2.02 -11.33 -11.26
CA PRO A 310 0.72 -11.11 -11.86
C PRO A 310 -0.43 -11.25 -10.85
N THR A 311 -1.54 -10.55 -11.08
CA THR A 311 -2.69 -10.50 -10.16
C THR A 311 -3.20 -11.88 -9.77
N ASP A 312 -3.36 -12.79 -10.72
CA ASP A 312 -3.84 -14.16 -10.47
C ASP A 312 -2.91 -14.97 -9.54
N ILE A 313 -1.60 -14.76 -9.67
CA ILE A 313 -0.61 -15.41 -8.80
C ILE A 313 -0.59 -14.73 -7.42
N TRP A 314 -0.74 -13.40 -7.39
CA TRP A 314 -0.85 -12.65 -6.15
C TRP A 314 -2.05 -13.08 -5.32
N ASP A 315 -3.24 -13.16 -5.92
CA ASP A 315 -4.47 -13.59 -5.25
C ASP A 315 -4.33 -15.03 -4.73
N ARG A 316 -3.67 -15.90 -5.51
CA ARG A 316 -3.40 -17.27 -5.08
C ARG A 316 -2.47 -17.34 -3.89
N LEU A 317 -1.41 -16.54 -3.89
CA LEU A 317 -0.46 -16.44 -2.78
C LEU A 317 -1.17 -15.98 -1.50
N ASP A 318 -1.93 -14.89 -1.58
CA ASP A 318 -2.64 -14.33 -0.44
C ASP A 318 -3.64 -15.34 0.16
N TYR A 319 -4.40 -16.02 -0.69
CA TYR A 319 -5.30 -17.11 -0.28
C TYR A 319 -4.58 -18.25 0.44
N LEU A 320 -3.44 -18.70 -0.09
CA LEU A 320 -2.68 -19.80 0.51
C LEU A 320 -2.07 -19.40 1.86
N ILE A 321 -1.55 -18.20 1.99
CA ILE A 321 -1.02 -17.67 3.26
C ILE A 321 -2.14 -17.56 4.29
N HIS A 322 -3.29 -17.02 3.92
CA HIS A 322 -4.44 -16.93 4.81
C HIS A 322 -4.89 -18.31 5.34
N ASN A 323 -4.89 -19.35 4.47
CA ASN A 323 -5.18 -20.71 4.91
C ASN A 323 -4.12 -21.27 5.86
N ALA A 324 -2.84 -20.97 5.64
CA ALA A 324 -1.76 -21.40 6.53
C ALA A 324 -1.88 -20.77 7.94
N LEU A 325 -2.27 -19.48 8.01
CA LEU A 325 -2.57 -18.80 9.26
C LEU A 325 -3.76 -19.46 9.98
N LYS A 326 -4.86 -19.70 9.29
CA LYS A 326 -6.04 -20.38 9.87
C LYS A 326 -5.74 -21.80 10.37
N ALA A 327 -4.90 -22.53 9.65
CA ALA A 327 -4.49 -23.89 10.04
C ALA A 327 -3.48 -23.91 11.19
N LYS A 328 -2.89 -22.76 11.55
CA LYS A 328 -1.80 -22.62 12.53
C LYS A 328 -0.62 -23.54 12.19
N ASP A 329 -0.29 -23.70 10.93
CA ASP A 329 0.74 -24.61 10.41
C ASP A 329 1.70 -23.91 9.45
N ILE A 330 2.19 -22.76 9.87
CA ILE A 330 3.01 -21.85 9.05
C ILE A 330 4.29 -22.54 8.56
N ASP A 331 5.01 -23.21 9.47
CA ASP A 331 6.32 -23.78 9.16
C ASP A 331 6.30 -24.88 8.10
N ASN A 332 5.26 -25.73 8.09
CA ASN A 332 5.13 -26.82 7.12
C ASN A 332 4.52 -26.34 5.79
N GLN A 333 3.66 -25.33 5.84
CA GLN A 333 2.97 -24.88 4.63
C GLN A 333 3.78 -23.90 3.78
N LEU A 334 4.61 -23.02 4.38
CA LEU A 334 5.37 -22.02 3.61
C LEU A 334 6.26 -22.62 2.51
N PRO A 335 7.02 -23.72 2.74
CA PRO A 335 7.82 -24.32 1.67
C PRO A 335 6.96 -24.87 0.52
N GLN A 336 5.76 -25.40 0.82
CA GLN A 336 4.82 -25.89 -0.19
C GLN A 336 4.20 -24.74 -0.98
N ILE A 337 3.79 -23.68 -0.31
CA ILE A 337 3.26 -22.46 -0.94
C ILE A 337 4.32 -21.88 -1.87
N GLN A 338 5.56 -21.76 -1.43
CA GLN A 338 6.65 -21.25 -2.25
C GLN A 338 6.79 -22.05 -3.55
N LYS A 339 6.79 -23.38 -3.44
CA LYS A 339 6.89 -24.26 -4.62
C LYS A 339 5.72 -24.05 -5.60
N ILE A 340 4.49 -23.96 -5.09
CA ILE A 340 3.29 -23.72 -5.92
C ILE A 340 3.44 -22.40 -6.68
N ILE A 341 3.81 -21.35 -6.00
CA ILE A 341 3.94 -20.01 -6.62
C ILE A 341 5.10 -19.98 -7.64
N GLU A 342 6.22 -20.63 -7.35
CA GLU A 342 7.35 -20.77 -8.30
C GLU A 342 6.96 -21.55 -9.56
N GLU A 343 6.11 -22.59 -9.43
CA GLU A 343 5.58 -23.34 -10.57
C GLU A 343 4.65 -22.47 -11.42
N MET A 344 3.72 -21.74 -10.81
CA MET A 344 2.81 -20.82 -11.49
C MET A 344 3.58 -19.71 -12.24
N LEU A 345 4.62 -19.14 -11.62
CA LEU A 345 5.48 -18.13 -12.26
C LEU A 345 6.22 -18.71 -13.49
N ARG A 346 6.75 -19.91 -13.38
CA ARG A 346 7.41 -20.59 -14.52
C ARG A 346 6.46 -20.83 -15.68
N GLU A 347 5.23 -21.21 -15.41
CA GLU A 347 4.21 -21.44 -16.46
C GLU A 347 3.76 -20.13 -17.12
N LYS A 348 3.61 -19.07 -16.33
CA LYS A 348 3.12 -17.76 -16.80
C LYS A 348 4.11 -17.05 -17.74
N PHE A 349 5.40 -17.24 -17.52
CA PHE A 349 6.48 -16.53 -18.23
C PHE A 349 7.30 -17.44 -19.21
N ARG A 350 6.81 -18.64 -19.47
CA ARG A 350 7.22 -19.45 -20.63
C ARG A 350 6.60 -18.88 -21.90
#